data_d4ce48d3461fe736c4bca98a5114af35
#
_entry.id   d4ce48d3461fe736c4bca98a5114af35
#
_cell.length_a   1.000
_cell.length_b   1.000
_cell.length_c   1.000
_cell.angle_alpha   90.00
_cell.angle_beta   90.00
_cell.angle_gamma   90.00
#
_symmetry.space_group_name_H-M   'P 1'
#
loop_
_entity.id
_entity.type
_entity.pdbx_description
1 polymer ?
#
loop_
_entity_poly.entity_id
_entity_poly.type
_entity_poly.pdbx_seq_one_letter_code
_entity_poly.pdbx_strand_id
1 'polypeptide(L)'
;NIKSKDATKNFKIVHLSDFHSKPFKKVLERTQKEKPQIICITGDYVNDHCKNKDKMLEYARQLIKIAPVYYITGNHERRLDNFNELMKELQAAGFNVLLNECIENDYCTILGLDENQADFSDYKARKNGTFIYKDMSKYFEELEKSDKFKLVLSHFPENFEGIKELNYSQYDFDLQLSGHAHGGQWIMPFIGPLFSPGQGVLPKYARG
;
A
#
# COMPACT_ATOMS: atom_id res chain seq x y z
N ASN A 1 11.84 -10.88 10.61
CA ASN A 1 12.32 -9.77 11.44
C ASN A 1 13.26 -8.90 10.62
N ILE A 2 12.91 -7.65 10.45
CA ILE A 2 13.74 -6.63 9.81
C ILE A 2 14.53 -5.95 10.91
N LYS A 3 15.83 -5.72 10.68
CA LYS A 3 16.70 -4.95 11.59
C LYS A 3 17.09 -3.67 10.88
N SER A 4 16.90 -2.54 11.53
CA SER A 4 17.38 -1.23 11.09
C SER A 4 18.09 -0.53 12.23
N LYS A 5 19.13 0.25 11.90
CA LYS A 5 19.85 1.14 12.83
C LYS A 5 18.97 2.31 13.28
N ASP A 6 17.99 2.70 12.47
CA ASP A 6 17.10 3.85 12.67
C ASP A 6 15.86 3.49 13.49
N ALA A 7 15.65 2.20 13.80
CA ALA A 7 14.61 1.75 14.70
C ALA A 7 15.04 1.94 16.17
N THR A 8 14.50 2.94 16.85
CA THR A 8 14.81 3.24 18.25
C THR A 8 14.22 2.23 19.24
N LYS A 9 13.18 1.50 18.83
CA LYS A 9 12.51 0.44 19.60
C LYS A 9 11.86 -0.60 18.70
N ASN A 10 11.73 -1.82 19.22
CA ASN A 10 11.03 -2.89 18.50
C ASN A 10 9.54 -2.58 18.39
N PHE A 11 8.98 -2.79 17.21
CA PHE A 11 7.54 -2.69 16.98
C PHE A 11 7.10 -3.70 15.92
N LYS A 12 5.82 -4.04 15.94
CA LYS A 12 5.21 -4.98 15.01
C LYS A 12 4.26 -4.25 14.08
N ILE A 13 4.44 -4.47 12.80
CA ILE A 13 3.54 -4.01 11.73
C ILE A 13 2.69 -5.20 11.29
N VAL A 14 1.38 -4.99 11.15
CA VAL A 14 0.54 -5.87 10.33
C VAL A 14 0.30 -5.16 9.00
N HIS A 15 0.74 -5.82 7.93
CA HIS A 15 0.51 -5.37 6.56
C HIS A 15 -0.69 -6.10 5.95
N LEU A 16 -1.63 -5.33 5.43
CA LEU A 16 -2.85 -5.78 4.78
C LEU A 16 -2.96 -5.12 3.40
N SER A 17 -3.54 -5.83 2.41
CA SER A 17 -3.73 -5.28 1.07
C SER A 17 -4.78 -6.05 0.29
N ASP A 18 -5.32 -5.44 -0.78
CA ASP A 18 -6.06 -6.13 -1.85
C ASP A 18 -7.30 -6.90 -1.38
N PHE A 19 -8.10 -6.30 -0.50
CA PHE A 19 -9.35 -6.92 -0.03
C PHE A 19 -10.45 -6.92 -1.07
N HIS A 20 -10.49 -5.92 -1.97
CA HIS A 20 -11.47 -5.80 -3.04
C HIS A 20 -12.91 -5.96 -2.56
N SER A 21 -13.28 -5.28 -1.48
CA SER A 21 -14.62 -5.35 -0.85
C SER A 21 -15.02 -6.74 -0.35
N LYS A 22 -14.09 -7.68 -0.25
CA LYS A 22 -14.39 -9.02 0.27
C LYS A 22 -14.42 -9.04 1.81
N PRO A 23 -15.30 -9.87 2.42
CA PRO A 23 -15.30 -10.05 3.87
C PRO A 23 -13.95 -10.59 4.37
N PHE A 24 -13.39 -9.99 5.43
CA PHE A 24 -12.11 -10.40 5.98
C PHE A 24 -12.12 -10.66 7.51
N LYS A 25 -13.22 -11.19 8.03
CA LYS A 25 -13.38 -11.51 9.46
C LYS A 25 -12.19 -12.31 10.01
N LYS A 26 -11.75 -13.37 9.31
CA LYS A 26 -10.60 -14.18 9.75
C LYS A 26 -9.29 -13.39 9.79
N VAL A 27 -9.09 -12.45 8.86
CA VAL A 27 -7.92 -11.58 8.86
C VAL A 27 -7.97 -10.64 10.05
N LEU A 28 -9.14 -10.08 10.36
CA LEU A 28 -9.36 -9.23 11.52
C LEU A 28 -9.03 -9.95 12.83
N GLU A 29 -9.55 -11.17 13.02
CA GLU A 29 -9.28 -12.02 14.18
C GLU A 29 -7.78 -12.32 14.32
N ARG A 30 -7.11 -12.60 13.20
CA ARG A 30 -5.66 -12.84 13.17
C ARG A 30 -4.87 -11.56 13.50
N THR A 31 -5.24 -10.44 12.93
CA THR A 31 -4.63 -9.13 13.22
C THR A 31 -4.69 -8.82 14.72
N GLN A 32 -5.84 -9.05 15.34
CA GLN A 32 -6.02 -8.86 16.78
C GLN A 32 -5.10 -9.75 17.62
N LYS A 33 -4.91 -11.02 17.22
CA LYS A 33 -4.00 -11.95 17.90
C LYS A 33 -2.54 -11.54 17.79
N GLU A 34 -2.15 -10.90 16.69
CA GLU A 34 -0.79 -10.42 16.46
C GLU A 34 -0.41 -9.24 17.35
N LYS A 35 -1.37 -8.48 17.89
CA LYS A 35 -1.18 -7.31 18.75
C LYS A 35 -0.16 -6.32 18.14
N PRO A 36 -0.39 -5.81 16.91
CA PRO A 36 0.54 -4.90 16.27
C PRO A 36 0.55 -3.54 16.95
N GLN A 37 1.64 -2.79 16.80
CA GLN A 37 1.72 -1.38 17.15
C GLN A 37 1.11 -0.49 16.06
N ILE A 38 1.20 -0.93 14.79
CA ILE A 38 0.59 -0.24 13.65
C ILE A 38 0.03 -1.24 12.64
N ILE A 39 -0.99 -0.82 11.91
CA ILE A 39 -1.55 -1.55 10.77
C ILE A 39 -1.35 -0.68 9.53
N CYS A 40 -0.76 -1.25 8.48
CA CYS A 40 -0.58 -0.60 7.18
C CYS A 40 -1.47 -1.29 6.14
N ILE A 41 -2.24 -0.50 5.40
CA ILE A 41 -3.10 -0.99 4.30
C ILE A 41 -2.63 -0.34 3.00
N THR A 42 -2.13 -1.16 2.07
CA THR A 42 -1.51 -0.68 0.84
C THR A 42 -2.43 -0.75 -0.37
N GLY A 43 -3.64 -0.24 -0.23
CA GLY A 43 -4.60 -0.06 -1.33
C GLY A 43 -5.48 -1.26 -1.64
N ASP A 44 -6.36 -1.06 -2.60
CA ASP A 44 -7.37 -2.02 -3.06
C ASP A 44 -8.21 -2.60 -1.91
N TYR A 45 -8.52 -1.74 -0.92
CA TYR A 45 -9.40 -2.04 0.19
C TYR A 45 -10.82 -2.31 -0.30
N VAL A 46 -11.27 -1.52 -1.29
CA VAL A 46 -12.53 -1.72 -1.99
C VAL A 46 -12.28 -2.06 -3.47
N ASN A 47 -13.31 -2.54 -4.16
CA ASN A 47 -13.28 -2.74 -5.60
C ASN A 47 -13.94 -1.58 -6.35
N ASP A 48 -13.82 -1.54 -7.67
CA ASP A 48 -14.34 -0.50 -8.58
C ASP A 48 -15.84 -0.20 -8.42
N HIS A 49 -16.61 -1.10 -7.80
CA HIS A 49 -18.05 -0.93 -7.62
C HIS A 49 -18.46 -0.69 -6.17
N CYS A 50 -17.57 -0.89 -5.25
CA CYS A 50 -17.73 -0.73 -3.79
C CYS A 50 -19.11 -1.18 -3.25
N LYS A 51 -19.63 -2.30 -3.75
CA LYS A 51 -20.99 -2.81 -3.43
C LYS A 51 -21.25 -3.03 -1.93
N ASN A 52 -20.19 -3.20 -1.15
CA ASN A 52 -20.26 -3.50 0.29
C ASN A 52 -19.66 -2.36 1.13
N LYS A 53 -19.80 -1.11 0.71
CA LYS A 53 -19.16 0.06 1.36
C LYS A 53 -19.39 0.07 2.87
N ASP A 54 -20.62 -0.03 3.32
CA ASP A 54 -20.98 0.02 4.76
C ASP A 54 -20.26 -1.06 5.57
N LYS A 55 -20.15 -2.26 5.00
CA LYS A 55 -19.43 -3.37 5.64
C LYS A 55 -17.92 -3.13 5.70
N MET A 56 -17.35 -2.53 4.66
CA MET A 56 -15.94 -2.16 4.65
C MET A 56 -15.65 -1.06 5.67
N LEU A 57 -16.56 -0.08 5.84
CA LEU A 57 -16.47 0.93 6.89
C LEU A 57 -16.64 0.32 8.30
N GLU A 58 -17.48 -0.70 8.46
CA GLU A 58 -17.58 -1.45 9.71
C GLU A 58 -16.26 -2.13 10.06
N TYR A 59 -15.62 -2.79 9.08
CA TYR A 59 -14.30 -3.40 9.28
C TYR A 59 -13.23 -2.35 9.58
N ALA A 60 -13.27 -1.18 8.94
CA ALA A 60 -12.37 -0.08 9.25
C ALA A 60 -12.47 0.31 10.74
N ARG A 61 -13.69 0.50 11.26
CA ARG A 61 -13.93 0.79 12.69
C ARG A 61 -13.49 -0.32 13.63
N GLN A 62 -13.41 -1.56 13.16
CA GLN A 62 -12.89 -2.67 13.95
C GLN A 62 -11.36 -2.70 13.95
N LEU A 63 -10.71 -2.43 12.82
CA LEU A 63 -9.25 -2.38 12.71
C LEU A 63 -8.64 -1.31 13.61
N ILE A 64 -9.22 -0.10 13.65
CA ILE A 64 -8.70 1.01 14.47
C ILE A 64 -8.77 0.73 15.99
N LYS A 65 -9.65 -0.21 16.42
CA LYS A 65 -9.69 -0.67 17.82
C LYS A 65 -8.53 -1.57 18.19
N ILE A 66 -7.82 -2.13 17.18
CA ILE A 66 -6.67 -3.01 17.38
C ILE A 66 -5.39 -2.17 17.47
N ALA A 67 -5.16 -1.29 16.51
CA ALA A 67 -4.01 -0.39 16.44
C ALA A 67 -4.28 0.76 15.46
N PRO A 68 -3.50 1.87 15.49
CA PRO A 68 -3.54 2.90 14.46
C PRO A 68 -3.39 2.32 13.07
N VAL A 69 -4.26 2.74 12.13
CA VAL A 69 -4.28 2.28 10.74
C VAL A 69 -3.76 3.39 9.83
N TYR A 70 -2.77 3.07 9.01
CA TYR A 70 -2.23 3.91 7.95
C TYR A 70 -2.60 3.30 6.61
N TYR A 71 -3.26 4.08 5.78
CA TYR A 71 -3.89 3.60 4.55
C TYR A 71 -3.46 4.46 3.36
N ILE A 72 -3.14 3.79 2.26
CA ILE A 72 -2.98 4.40 0.94
C ILE A 72 -3.99 3.82 -0.05
N THR A 73 -4.21 4.50 -1.14
CA THR A 73 -5.08 4.05 -2.22
C THR A 73 -4.40 3.06 -3.15
N GLY A 74 -5.19 2.18 -3.77
CA GLY A 74 -4.79 1.38 -4.90
C GLY A 74 -5.48 1.83 -6.19
N ASN A 75 -5.30 1.06 -7.26
CA ASN A 75 -5.90 1.39 -8.55
C ASN A 75 -7.43 1.21 -8.57
N HIS A 76 -7.99 0.37 -7.72
CA HIS A 76 -9.44 0.19 -7.64
C HIS A 76 -10.14 1.40 -7.01
N GLU A 77 -9.61 1.96 -5.93
CA GLU A 77 -10.16 3.18 -5.35
C GLU A 77 -10.12 4.34 -6.35
N ARG A 78 -9.02 4.47 -7.11
CA ARG A 78 -8.84 5.56 -8.06
C ARG A 78 -9.81 5.55 -9.24
N ARG A 79 -10.50 4.43 -9.49
CA ARG A 79 -11.54 4.31 -10.52
C ARG A 79 -12.94 4.65 -10.02
N LEU A 80 -13.11 4.90 -8.71
CA LEU A 80 -14.42 5.20 -8.14
C LEU A 80 -14.85 6.63 -8.47
N ASP A 81 -16.08 6.79 -8.96
CA ASP A 81 -16.70 8.11 -9.16
C ASP A 81 -16.82 8.89 -7.84
N ASN A 82 -17.05 8.16 -6.73
CA ASN A 82 -17.19 8.74 -5.38
C ASN A 82 -15.91 8.64 -4.55
N PHE A 83 -14.73 8.64 -5.18
CA PHE A 83 -13.43 8.51 -4.52
C PHE A 83 -13.26 9.44 -3.30
N ASN A 84 -13.52 10.73 -3.48
CA ASN A 84 -13.33 11.72 -2.41
C ASN A 84 -14.28 11.50 -1.22
N GLU A 85 -15.49 11.00 -1.48
CA GLU A 85 -16.46 10.65 -0.44
C GLU A 85 -15.93 9.46 0.38
N LEU A 86 -15.50 8.40 -0.30
CA LEU A 86 -14.93 7.22 0.36
C LEU A 86 -13.70 7.57 1.24
N MET A 87 -12.79 8.42 0.74
CA MET A 87 -11.63 8.85 1.54
C MET A 87 -12.06 9.56 2.82
N LYS A 88 -13.03 10.47 2.74
CA LYS A 88 -13.60 11.15 3.93
C LYS A 88 -14.27 10.16 4.89
N GLU A 89 -15.00 9.18 4.39
CA GLU A 89 -15.66 8.15 5.20
C GLU A 89 -14.65 7.26 5.92
N LEU A 90 -13.55 6.87 5.25
CA LEU A 90 -12.45 6.11 5.87
C LEU A 90 -11.72 6.93 6.94
N GLN A 91 -11.47 8.22 6.69
CA GLN A 91 -10.93 9.13 7.69
C GLN A 91 -11.87 9.27 8.89
N ALA A 92 -13.17 9.45 8.65
CA ALA A 92 -14.19 9.50 9.71
C ALA A 92 -14.30 8.17 10.49
N ALA A 93 -14.01 7.03 9.85
CA ALA A 93 -13.91 5.74 10.50
C ALA A 93 -12.63 5.57 11.33
N GLY A 94 -11.65 6.50 11.21
CA GLY A 94 -10.43 6.55 12.01
C GLY A 94 -9.16 6.12 11.27
N PHE A 95 -9.18 5.92 9.96
CA PHE A 95 -7.96 5.66 9.18
C PHE A 95 -7.14 6.94 9.02
N ASN A 96 -5.81 6.83 9.14
CA ASN A 96 -4.88 7.83 8.65
C ASN A 96 -4.74 7.58 7.14
N VAL A 97 -5.54 8.30 6.34
CA VAL A 97 -5.52 8.20 4.86
C VAL A 97 -4.41 9.09 4.36
N LEU A 98 -3.37 8.49 3.79
CA LEU A 98 -2.18 9.19 3.29
C LEU A 98 -2.24 9.31 1.76
N LEU A 99 -2.22 10.54 1.27
CA LEU A 99 -2.29 10.86 -0.16
C LEU A 99 -1.09 11.72 -0.55
N ASN A 100 0.08 11.11 -0.64
CA ASN A 100 1.38 11.75 -0.88
C ASN A 100 1.81 12.66 0.28
N GLU A 101 1.82 12.12 1.44
CA GLU A 101 2.22 12.84 2.66
C GLU A 101 2.99 11.94 3.63
N CYS A 102 3.81 12.55 4.47
CA CYS A 102 4.50 11.92 5.56
C CYS A 102 3.73 12.12 6.86
N ILE A 103 3.69 11.10 7.69
CA ILE A 103 3.23 11.17 9.07
C ILE A 103 4.23 10.51 10.01
N GLU A 104 4.50 11.15 11.13
CA GLU A 104 5.38 10.60 12.14
C GLU A 104 4.58 10.07 13.34
N ASN A 105 5.03 8.94 13.89
CA ASN A 105 4.50 8.36 15.13
C ASN A 105 5.63 7.96 16.07
N ASP A 106 5.31 7.29 17.17
CA ASP A 106 6.28 6.87 18.18
C ASP A 106 7.35 5.88 17.69
N TYR A 107 7.15 5.22 16.54
CA TYR A 107 7.97 4.11 16.04
C TYR A 107 8.70 4.43 14.75
N CYS A 108 8.06 5.19 13.86
CA CYS A 108 8.55 5.41 12.50
C CYS A 108 7.95 6.67 11.90
N THR A 109 8.54 7.11 10.79
CA THR A 109 7.96 8.05 9.85
C THR A 109 7.45 7.28 8.65
N ILE A 110 6.21 7.50 8.28
CA ILE A 110 5.51 6.77 7.20
C ILE A 110 5.23 7.74 6.07
N LEU A 111 5.76 7.44 4.89
CA LEU A 111 5.37 8.08 3.63
C LEU A 111 4.29 7.24 2.97
N GLY A 112 3.10 7.79 2.80
CA GLY A 112 2.03 7.17 2.01
C GLY A 112 1.95 7.77 0.62
N LEU A 113 2.14 6.95 -0.41
CA LEU A 113 2.10 7.37 -1.80
C LEU A 113 0.73 7.15 -2.42
N ASP A 114 0.28 8.14 -3.18
CA ASP A 114 -0.91 8.09 -4.02
C ASP A 114 -0.48 8.23 -5.48
N GLU A 115 -0.27 7.08 -6.08
CA GLU A 115 0.30 6.94 -7.41
C GLU A 115 -0.78 7.07 -8.50
N ASN A 116 -0.43 7.58 -9.67
CA ASN A 116 -1.39 7.87 -10.74
C ASN A 116 -1.59 6.71 -11.75
N GLN A 117 -1.42 5.45 -11.30
CA GLN A 117 -1.50 4.26 -12.15
C GLN A 117 -2.88 3.57 -12.00
N ALA A 118 -3.97 4.27 -12.35
CA ALA A 118 -5.32 3.84 -11.97
C ALA A 118 -6.08 3.08 -13.08
N ASP A 119 -5.82 3.30 -14.37
CA ASP A 119 -6.70 2.91 -15.46
C ASP A 119 -6.05 1.93 -16.46
N PHE A 120 -6.89 1.21 -17.22
CA PHE A 120 -6.45 0.38 -18.36
C PHE A 120 -5.85 1.19 -19.50
N SER A 121 -6.28 2.45 -19.70
CA SER A 121 -5.64 3.37 -20.63
C SER A 121 -4.19 3.61 -20.24
N ASP A 122 -3.90 3.70 -18.94
CA ASP A 122 -2.56 3.86 -18.38
C ASP A 122 -1.69 2.65 -18.70
N TYR A 123 -2.25 1.43 -18.66
CA TYR A 123 -1.52 0.22 -19.06
C TYR A 123 -1.04 0.29 -20.51
N LYS A 124 -1.90 0.72 -21.45
CA LYS A 124 -1.52 0.89 -22.85
C LYS A 124 -0.46 1.98 -23.01
N ALA A 125 -0.64 3.11 -22.35
CA ALA A 125 0.29 4.21 -22.38
C ALA A 125 1.67 3.81 -21.80
N ARG A 126 1.70 3.06 -20.69
CA ARG A 126 2.94 2.51 -20.11
C ARG A 126 3.63 1.56 -21.10
N LYS A 127 2.88 0.63 -21.70
CA LYS A 127 3.43 -0.31 -22.66
C LYS A 127 4.01 0.36 -23.91
N ASN A 128 3.44 1.47 -24.33
CA ASN A 128 3.89 2.25 -25.48
C ASN A 128 4.90 3.36 -25.13
N GLY A 129 5.26 3.48 -23.85
CA GLY A 129 6.20 4.52 -23.37
C GLY A 129 5.66 5.96 -23.43
N THR A 130 4.34 6.13 -23.48
CA THR A 130 3.68 7.47 -23.54
C THR A 130 3.05 7.88 -22.21
N PHE A 131 3.09 7.02 -21.19
CA PHE A 131 2.56 7.33 -19.88
C PHE A 131 3.50 8.28 -19.12
N ILE A 132 2.94 9.33 -18.55
CA ILE A 132 3.68 10.30 -17.73
C ILE A 132 3.48 9.93 -16.26
N TYR A 133 4.53 9.41 -15.64
CA TYR A 133 4.54 9.12 -14.22
C TYR A 133 4.55 10.42 -13.41
N LYS A 134 3.84 10.40 -12.28
CA LYS A 134 3.88 11.49 -11.32
C LYS A 134 5.23 11.49 -10.61
N ASP A 135 5.88 12.64 -10.60
CA ASP A 135 7.12 12.82 -9.84
C ASP A 135 6.83 12.74 -8.32
N MET A 136 7.49 11.80 -7.66
CA MET A 136 7.35 11.54 -6.23
C MET A 136 8.55 12.05 -5.41
N SER A 137 9.59 12.60 -6.06
CA SER A 137 10.87 12.96 -5.44
C SER A 137 10.71 13.83 -4.19
N LYS A 138 9.90 14.88 -4.25
CA LYS A 138 9.68 15.81 -3.13
C LYS A 138 9.12 15.15 -1.86
N TYR A 139 8.39 14.04 -2.00
CA TYR A 139 7.83 13.32 -0.86
C TYR A 139 8.89 12.42 -0.20
N PHE A 140 9.78 11.84 -1.00
CA PHE A 140 10.94 11.14 -0.49
C PHE A 140 11.93 12.10 0.18
N GLU A 141 12.19 13.27 -0.40
CA GLU A 141 13.00 14.33 0.22
C GLU A 141 12.45 14.76 1.59
N GLU A 142 11.13 14.73 1.77
CA GLU A 142 10.52 14.99 3.08
C GLU A 142 10.73 13.83 4.04
N LEU A 143 10.57 12.57 3.58
CA LEU A 143 10.82 11.38 4.38
C LEU A 143 12.28 11.31 4.85
N GLU A 144 13.23 11.64 3.98
CA GLU A 144 14.68 11.59 4.26
C GLU A 144 15.14 12.53 5.38
N LYS A 145 14.34 13.55 5.71
CA LYS A 145 14.61 14.45 6.85
C LYS A 145 14.41 13.78 8.22
N SER A 146 13.75 12.63 8.25
CA SER A 146 13.49 11.90 9.47
C SER A 146 14.69 11.08 9.93
N ASP A 147 14.96 11.11 11.24
CA ASP A 147 15.96 10.27 11.91
C ASP A 147 15.35 8.95 12.43
N LYS A 148 14.05 8.73 12.23
CA LYS A 148 13.35 7.50 12.63
C LYS A 148 13.38 6.45 11.52
N PHE A 149 12.98 5.23 11.87
CA PHE A 149 12.67 4.19 10.87
C PHE A 149 11.74 4.74 9.79
N LYS A 150 12.17 4.69 8.54
CA LYS A 150 11.49 5.25 7.38
C LYS A 150 10.72 4.16 6.64
N LEU A 151 9.39 4.26 6.68
CA LEU A 151 8.47 3.30 6.07
C LEU A 151 7.78 3.93 4.87
N VAL A 152 7.86 3.30 3.71
CA VAL A 152 7.14 3.70 2.50
C VAL A 152 5.97 2.76 2.27
N LEU A 153 4.78 3.32 2.06
CA LEU A 153 3.61 2.62 1.57
C LEU A 153 3.38 3.01 0.11
N SER A 154 3.47 2.04 -0.79
CA SER A 154 3.26 2.18 -2.23
C SER A 154 2.39 1.02 -2.71
N HIS A 155 1.37 1.28 -3.53
CA HIS A 155 0.51 0.19 -3.99
C HIS A 155 1.23 -0.73 -4.98
N PHE A 156 2.05 -0.14 -5.86
CA PHE A 156 2.70 -0.85 -6.97
C PHE A 156 4.13 -1.27 -6.62
N PRO A 157 4.41 -2.57 -6.43
CA PRO A 157 5.75 -3.02 -6.03
C PRO A 157 6.81 -2.82 -7.11
N GLU A 158 6.43 -2.76 -8.39
CA GLU A 158 7.33 -2.48 -9.51
C GLU A 158 7.93 -1.07 -9.50
N ASN A 159 7.32 -0.13 -8.79
CA ASN A 159 7.85 1.24 -8.66
C ASN A 159 9.14 1.29 -7.84
N PHE A 160 9.47 0.22 -7.11
CA PHE A 160 10.73 0.14 -6.35
C PHE A 160 11.96 0.21 -7.28
N GLU A 161 12.02 -0.62 -8.34
CA GLU A 161 13.12 -0.62 -9.33
C GLU A 161 12.64 -0.90 -10.77
N GLY A 162 11.41 -1.41 -10.94
CA GLY A 162 10.95 -1.91 -12.24
C GLY A 162 10.60 -0.82 -13.25
N ILE A 163 10.44 0.42 -12.81
CA ILE A 163 10.06 1.58 -13.62
C ILE A 163 11.14 2.64 -13.47
N LYS A 164 11.87 2.89 -14.57
CA LYS A 164 13.03 3.79 -14.58
C LYS A 164 12.69 5.21 -14.12
N GLU A 165 11.51 5.70 -14.50
CA GLU A 165 11.03 7.04 -14.20
C GLU A 165 10.69 7.25 -12.72
N LEU A 166 10.41 6.18 -11.99
CA LEU A 166 10.06 6.23 -10.56
C LEU A 166 11.24 5.81 -9.68
N ASN A 167 11.72 4.57 -9.87
CA ASN A 167 12.89 3.99 -9.19
C ASN A 167 13.05 4.39 -7.73
N TYR A 168 12.10 3.98 -6.88
CA TYR A 168 12.09 4.36 -5.46
C TYR A 168 13.31 3.87 -4.68
N SER A 169 14.01 2.82 -5.17
CA SER A 169 15.22 2.29 -4.55
C SER A 169 16.38 3.28 -4.46
N GLN A 170 16.31 4.40 -5.18
CA GLN A 170 17.34 5.46 -5.12
C GLN A 170 17.27 6.33 -3.85
N TYR A 171 16.14 6.29 -3.12
CA TYR A 171 15.90 7.09 -1.92
C TYR A 171 16.27 6.33 -0.65
N ASP A 172 16.59 7.07 0.42
CA ASP A 172 16.97 6.50 1.72
C ASP A 172 15.72 6.20 2.57
N PHE A 173 15.35 4.92 2.64
CA PHE A 173 14.31 4.40 3.54
C PHE A 173 14.59 2.94 3.94
N ASP A 174 13.97 2.49 5.03
CA ASP A 174 14.25 1.18 5.62
C ASP A 174 13.38 0.06 5.06
N LEU A 175 12.11 0.36 4.70
CA LEU A 175 11.15 -0.64 4.26
C LEU A 175 10.10 -0.04 3.34
N GLN A 176 9.80 -0.74 2.24
CA GLN A 176 8.59 -0.50 1.44
C GLN A 176 7.61 -1.66 1.62
N LEU A 177 6.34 -1.31 1.85
CA LEU A 177 5.21 -2.25 1.83
C LEU A 177 4.35 -1.96 0.60
N SER A 178 4.01 -3.01 -0.16
CA SER A 178 3.24 -2.87 -1.40
C SER A 178 2.15 -3.92 -1.52
N GLY A 179 1.09 -3.58 -2.27
CA GLY A 179 -0.01 -4.45 -2.65
C GLY A 179 0.08 -4.91 -4.11
N HIS A 180 -1.08 -4.89 -4.81
CA HIS A 180 -1.24 -5.07 -6.26
C HIS A 180 -0.83 -6.43 -6.83
N ALA A 181 0.28 -6.99 -6.41
CA ALA A 181 0.85 -8.21 -6.96
C ALA A 181 0.09 -9.50 -6.56
N HIS A 182 -0.79 -9.45 -5.55
CA HIS A 182 -1.56 -10.58 -5.01
C HIS A 182 -0.70 -11.83 -4.67
N GLY A 183 0.57 -11.63 -4.31
CA GLY A 183 1.51 -12.72 -4.09
C GLY A 183 1.91 -13.49 -5.37
N GLY A 184 1.52 -12.96 -6.54
CA GLY A 184 1.53 -13.65 -7.83
C GLY A 184 0.20 -14.35 -8.10
N GLN A 185 -0.52 -13.96 -9.15
CA GLN A 185 -1.85 -14.52 -9.46
C GLN A 185 -1.78 -16.01 -9.82
N TRP A 186 -0.71 -16.43 -10.46
CA TRP A 186 -0.45 -17.82 -10.79
C TRP A 186 0.89 -18.23 -10.16
N ILE A 187 0.82 -19.24 -9.30
CA ILE A 187 1.99 -19.74 -8.58
C ILE A 187 2.22 -21.19 -9.00
N MET A 188 3.38 -21.47 -9.54
CA MET A 188 3.77 -22.83 -9.88
C MET A 188 4.66 -23.40 -8.77
N PRO A 189 4.39 -24.65 -8.28
CA PRO A 189 5.29 -25.31 -7.34
C PRO A 189 6.72 -25.32 -7.87
N PHE A 190 7.69 -25.05 -7.01
CA PHE A 190 9.12 -25.01 -7.27
C PHE A 190 9.65 -23.85 -8.14
N ILE A 191 8.78 -23.17 -8.93
CA ILE A 191 9.15 -22.03 -9.79
C ILE A 191 8.78 -20.70 -9.11
N GLY A 192 7.63 -20.65 -8.41
CA GLY A 192 7.16 -19.44 -7.78
C GLY A 192 6.07 -18.72 -8.59
N PRO A 193 5.93 -17.39 -8.45
CA PRO A 193 4.93 -16.61 -9.14
C PRO A 193 5.21 -16.56 -10.64
N LEU A 194 4.21 -16.93 -11.47
CA LEU A 194 4.33 -16.92 -12.93
C LEU A 194 3.82 -15.62 -13.55
N PHE A 195 2.87 -14.96 -12.91
CA PHE A 195 2.26 -13.74 -13.43
C PHE A 195 1.84 -12.81 -12.29
N SER A 196 2.05 -11.53 -12.48
CA SER A 196 1.54 -10.48 -11.59
C SER A 196 1.05 -9.29 -12.42
N PRO A 197 -0.02 -8.60 -11.98
CA PRO A 197 -0.42 -7.32 -12.57
C PRO A 197 0.76 -6.35 -12.56
N GLY A 198 0.84 -5.49 -13.58
CA GLY A 198 1.91 -4.50 -13.71
C GLY A 198 3.27 -5.03 -14.17
N GLN A 199 3.67 -6.24 -13.72
CA GLN A 199 4.98 -6.84 -14.02
C GLN A 199 4.95 -7.92 -15.12
N GLY A 200 3.78 -8.54 -15.40
CA GLY A 200 3.66 -9.60 -16.42
C GLY A 200 4.18 -10.96 -15.96
N VAL A 201 4.92 -11.66 -16.84
CA VAL A 201 5.41 -13.04 -16.64
C VAL A 201 6.70 -13.02 -15.83
N LEU A 202 6.84 -13.96 -14.86
CA LEU A 202 7.96 -14.11 -13.93
C LEU A 202 8.25 -12.80 -13.16
N PRO A 203 7.29 -12.30 -12.40
CA PRO A 203 7.41 -11.02 -11.70
C PRO A 203 8.51 -11.06 -10.64
N LYS A 204 9.31 -9.99 -10.57
CA LYS A 204 10.39 -9.84 -9.58
C LYS A 204 9.84 -9.56 -8.17
N TYR A 205 8.80 -8.74 -8.09
CA TYR A 205 8.23 -8.24 -6.83
C TYR A 205 6.81 -8.76 -6.58
N ALA A 206 6.63 -10.07 -6.49
CA ALA A 206 5.33 -10.68 -6.21
C ALA A 206 5.16 -11.09 -4.74
N ARG A 207 6.27 -11.26 -4.03
CA ARG A 207 6.33 -11.62 -2.61
C ARG A 207 7.50 -10.90 -1.95
N GLY A 208 7.31 -10.47 -0.69
CA GLY A 208 8.35 -9.95 0.17
C GLY A 208 8.99 -11.05 1.01
#